data_02fc98c9bbbfa5dae74f85e834e5e92a
#
_entry.id   02fc98c9bbbfa5dae74f85e834e5e92a
#
_cell.length_a   1.000
_cell.length_b   1.000
_cell.length_c   1.000
_cell.angle_alpha   90.00
_cell.angle_beta   90.00
_cell.angle_gamma   90.00
#
_symmetry.space_group_name_H-M   'P 1'
#
loop_
_entity.id
_entity.type
_entity.pdbx_description
1 polymer ?
#
loop_
_entity_poly.entity_id
_entity_poly.type
_entity_poly.pdbx_seq_one_letter_code
_entity_poly.pdbx_strand_id
1 'polypeptide(L)'
;MAARITNAFTCDVEDYFQVSALAPHFPREQWDSVPCRVERNVDRILALLDGHGARGTFFTLGWLAERYPGLVRRIAAAGHEVASHGYAHQRASDLTPQAFTADIRLAKVILEDITGNAVTGYRAPSFSIGEANLWAHDCIAEVGYRYSSSVYPVRHDHYGIPDAPRFPWRLPNGLVEVPISTVQMLGRNWPAGGGGFFRLLPYALSRWQIARVNAADRRPAIFYFHPWEIDPEQPRVTAATAKTRFRHYINLQHTEARLDRLLSDFSWGRADEVFRDAA
;
A
#
# COMPACT_ATOMS: atom_id res chain seq x y z
N MET A 1 -15.06 -26.70 -11.84
CA MET A 1 -14.69 -25.92 -10.63
C MET A 1 -14.76 -24.44 -11.02
N ALA A 2 -15.39 -23.58 -10.22
CA ALA A 2 -15.31 -22.14 -10.48
C ALA A 2 -13.84 -21.68 -10.42
N ALA A 3 -13.42 -20.83 -11.35
CA ALA A 3 -12.07 -20.28 -11.33
C ALA A 3 -11.80 -19.60 -10.00
N ARG A 4 -10.63 -19.85 -9.40
CA ARG A 4 -10.21 -19.20 -8.14
C ARG A 4 -10.02 -17.71 -8.42
N ILE A 5 -10.64 -16.85 -7.62
CA ILE A 5 -10.48 -15.40 -7.75
C ILE A 5 -9.04 -15.02 -7.43
N THR A 6 -8.40 -14.28 -8.35
CA THR A 6 -7.08 -13.68 -8.10
C THR A 6 -7.26 -12.35 -7.38
N ASN A 7 -6.64 -12.20 -6.21
CA ASN A 7 -6.64 -11.00 -5.39
C ASN A 7 -5.42 -10.12 -5.70
N ALA A 8 -5.47 -8.84 -5.40
CA ALA A 8 -4.33 -7.95 -5.56
C ALA A 8 -3.46 -7.95 -4.29
N PHE A 9 -2.18 -8.30 -4.46
CA PHE A 9 -1.17 -8.20 -3.41
C PHE A 9 -0.40 -6.89 -3.60
N THR A 10 -0.40 -6.03 -2.57
CA THR A 10 0.26 -4.72 -2.68
C THR A 10 1.19 -4.47 -1.52
N CYS A 11 2.32 -3.82 -1.82
CA CYS A 11 3.35 -3.44 -0.86
C CYS A 11 3.61 -1.94 -1.00
N ASP A 12 3.47 -1.19 0.10
CA ASP A 12 3.84 0.22 0.16
C ASP A 12 5.31 0.30 0.55
N VAL A 13 6.18 0.59 -0.44
CA VAL A 13 7.64 0.56 -0.29
C VAL A 13 8.10 1.79 0.45
N GLU A 14 8.14 1.65 1.76
CA GLU A 14 8.66 2.63 2.72
C GLU A 14 9.50 1.92 3.80
N ASP A 15 10.36 2.66 4.48
CA ASP A 15 11.12 2.15 5.63
C ASP A 15 10.46 2.55 6.96
N TYR A 16 10.87 1.93 8.07
CA TYR A 16 10.33 2.13 9.41
C TYR A 16 10.29 3.60 9.85
N PHE A 17 11.26 4.41 9.42
CA PHE A 17 11.37 5.82 9.78
C PHE A 17 10.46 6.74 8.94
N GLN A 18 9.92 6.25 7.82
CA GLN A 18 9.04 7.01 6.94
C GLN A 18 7.56 6.92 7.36
N VAL A 19 7.24 6.04 8.31
CA VAL A 19 5.89 5.85 8.83
C VAL A 19 5.37 7.14 9.48
N SER A 20 4.21 7.63 9.05
CA SER A 20 3.62 8.89 9.53
C SER A 20 3.51 8.96 11.06
N ALA A 21 3.22 7.84 11.74
CA ALA A 21 3.14 7.78 13.20
C ALA A 21 4.50 8.00 13.91
N LEU A 22 5.62 7.85 13.19
CA LEU A 22 6.98 8.07 13.68
C LEU A 22 7.62 9.36 13.11
N ALA A 23 6.95 10.08 12.21
CA ALA A 23 7.46 11.30 11.60
C ALA A 23 7.98 12.36 12.60
N PRO A 24 7.39 12.56 13.80
CA PRO A 24 7.95 13.48 14.80
C PRO A 24 9.35 13.09 15.31
N HIS A 25 9.77 11.85 15.13
CA HIS A 25 11.07 11.33 15.57
C HIS A 25 12.09 11.20 14.43
N PHE A 26 11.64 11.31 13.20
CA PHE A 26 12.46 11.23 11.99
C PHE A 26 12.08 12.35 11.03
N PRO A 27 12.48 13.61 11.33
CA PRO A 27 12.26 14.72 10.42
C PRO A 27 12.93 14.42 9.08
N ARG A 28 12.27 14.83 7.99
CA ARG A 28 12.67 14.46 6.63
C ARG A 28 14.12 14.84 6.29
N GLU A 29 14.58 15.97 6.81
CA GLU A 29 15.94 16.50 6.62
C GLU A 29 17.01 15.55 7.18
N GLN A 30 16.62 14.62 8.04
CA GLN A 30 17.51 13.64 8.66
C GLN A 30 17.44 12.24 8.00
N TRP A 31 16.54 12.01 7.06
CA TRP A 31 16.36 10.69 6.46
C TRP A 31 17.62 10.13 5.83
N ASP A 32 18.49 11.01 5.26
CA ASP A 32 19.75 10.62 4.66
C ASP A 32 20.76 10.03 5.64
N SER A 33 20.61 10.34 6.92
CA SER A 33 21.47 9.85 8.01
C SER A 33 20.89 8.63 8.73
N VAL A 34 19.63 8.26 8.45
CA VAL A 34 18.96 7.12 9.09
C VAL A 34 19.31 5.83 8.36
N PRO A 35 19.80 4.78 9.06
CA PRO A 35 20.07 3.49 8.43
C PRO A 35 18.83 2.91 7.76
N CYS A 36 18.87 2.81 6.45
CA CYS A 36 17.77 2.28 5.65
C CYS A 36 17.83 0.75 5.59
N ARG A 37 16.68 0.10 5.71
CA ARG A 37 16.54 -1.36 5.75
C ARG A 37 15.63 -1.88 4.63
N VAL A 38 15.09 -0.97 3.80
CA VAL A 38 14.07 -1.27 2.79
C VAL A 38 14.55 -2.30 1.76
N GLU A 39 15.80 -2.18 1.26
CA GLU A 39 16.31 -3.11 0.24
C GLU A 39 16.27 -4.55 0.73
N ARG A 40 16.87 -4.82 1.91
CA ARG A 40 16.86 -6.16 2.53
C ARG A 40 15.45 -6.72 2.72
N ASN A 41 14.54 -5.88 3.16
CA ASN A 41 13.18 -6.30 3.45
C ASN A 41 12.39 -6.55 2.16
N VAL A 42 12.55 -5.72 1.13
CA VAL A 42 11.93 -5.93 -0.18
C VAL A 42 12.49 -7.17 -0.86
N ASP A 43 13.80 -7.42 -0.80
CA ASP A 43 14.41 -8.63 -1.38
C ASP A 43 13.82 -9.91 -0.74
N ARG A 44 13.54 -9.91 0.58
CA ARG A 44 12.84 -11.02 1.26
C ARG A 44 11.39 -11.18 0.75
N ILE A 45 10.70 -10.07 0.51
CA ILE A 45 9.34 -10.10 -0.04
C ILE A 45 9.33 -10.64 -1.47
N LEU A 46 10.29 -10.21 -2.30
CA LEU A 46 10.43 -10.72 -3.67
C LEU A 46 10.69 -12.23 -3.69
N ALA A 47 11.58 -12.72 -2.81
CA ALA A 47 11.84 -14.15 -2.68
C ALA A 47 10.59 -14.93 -2.22
N LEU A 48 9.80 -14.35 -1.30
CA LEU A 48 8.56 -14.96 -0.83
C LEU A 48 7.52 -15.05 -1.97
N LEU A 49 7.35 -13.98 -2.74
CA LEU A 49 6.42 -13.96 -3.88
C LEU A 49 6.85 -14.95 -4.98
N ASP A 50 8.15 -15.01 -5.29
CA ASP A 50 8.71 -15.94 -6.28
C ASP A 50 8.46 -17.40 -5.86
N GLY A 51 8.69 -17.73 -4.59
CA GLY A 51 8.43 -19.06 -4.04
C GLY A 51 6.99 -19.54 -4.17
N HIS A 52 6.03 -18.61 -4.28
CA HIS A 52 4.61 -18.90 -4.49
C HIS A 52 4.15 -18.70 -5.95
N GLY A 53 5.04 -18.32 -6.87
CA GLY A 53 4.67 -17.94 -8.24
C GLY A 53 3.70 -16.76 -8.29
N ALA A 54 3.69 -15.91 -7.26
CA ALA A 54 2.78 -14.79 -7.10
C ALA A 54 3.42 -13.48 -7.60
N ARG A 55 2.59 -12.55 -8.05
CA ARG A 55 3.01 -11.19 -8.39
C ARG A 55 2.25 -10.18 -7.56
N GLY A 56 2.79 -8.97 -7.46
CA GLY A 56 2.18 -7.89 -6.70
C GLY A 56 2.49 -6.52 -7.28
N THR A 57 1.89 -5.51 -6.67
CA THR A 57 2.12 -4.09 -6.96
C THR A 57 2.90 -3.46 -5.83
N PHE A 58 3.98 -2.75 -6.16
CA PHE A 58 4.85 -2.08 -5.22
C PHE A 58 4.68 -0.57 -5.37
N PHE A 59 3.91 0.04 -4.47
CA PHE A 59 3.74 1.49 -4.39
C PHE A 59 5.00 2.09 -3.77
N THR A 60 5.86 2.66 -4.59
CA THR A 60 7.22 3.03 -4.23
C THR A 60 7.36 4.54 -4.08
N LEU A 61 8.02 4.99 -3.00
CA LEU A 61 8.37 6.38 -2.79
C LEU A 61 9.46 6.83 -3.78
N GLY A 62 9.27 8.00 -4.40
CA GLY A 62 10.28 8.60 -5.28
C GLY A 62 11.61 8.83 -4.57
N TRP A 63 11.59 9.25 -3.31
CA TRP A 63 12.79 9.43 -2.48
C TRP A 63 13.61 8.14 -2.34
N LEU A 64 12.96 6.99 -2.16
CA LEU A 64 13.64 5.69 -2.13
C LEU A 64 14.15 5.29 -3.51
N ALA A 65 13.37 5.57 -4.55
CA ALA A 65 13.72 5.24 -5.92
C ALA A 65 15.00 5.96 -6.37
N GLU A 66 15.18 7.24 -6.02
CA GLU A 66 16.40 7.99 -6.31
C GLU A 66 17.64 7.40 -5.62
N ARG A 67 17.50 6.95 -4.37
CA ARG A 67 18.60 6.40 -3.58
C ARG A 67 18.92 4.97 -3.92
N TYR A 68 17.91 4.20 -4.22
CA TYR A 68 18.00 2.75 -4.45
C TYR A 68 17.41 2.36 -5.80
N PRO A 69 17.87 2.95 -6.94
CA PRO A 69 17.31 2.63 -8.27
C PRO A 69 17.46 1.16 -8.62
N GLY A 70 18.49 0.49 -8.08
CA GLY A 70 18.67 -0.96 -8.21
C GLY A 70 17.52 -1.77 -7.60
N LEU A 71 16.94 -1.33 -6.49
CA LEU A 71 15.79 -1.94 -5.87
C LEU A 71 14.57 -1.90 -6.79
N VAL A 72 14.28 -0.73 -7.35
CA VAL A 72 13.14 -0.52 -8.25
C VAL A 72 13.28 -1.38 -9.51
N ARG A 73 14.49 -1.47 -10.07
CA ARG A 73 14.78 -2.36 -11.22
C ARG A 73 14.57 -3.84 -10.87
N ARG A 74 14.97 -4.29 -9.67
CA ARG A 74 14.73 -5.68 -9.21
C ARG A 74 13.24 -5.99 -9.12
N ILE A 75 12.43 -5.08 -8.55
CA ILE A 75 10.97 -5.21 -8.49
C ILE A 75 10.37 -5.39 -9.90
N ALA A 76 10.73 -4.49 -10.84
CA ALA A 76 10.23 -4.52 -12.20
C ALA A 76 10.70 -5.78 -12.96
N ALA A 77 11.97 -6.16 -12.83
CA ALA A 77 12.56 -7.33 -13.49
C ALA A 77 11.93 -8.65 -13.01
N ALA A 78 11.47 -8.72 -11.76
CA ALA A 78 10.73 -9.86 -11.22
C ALA A 78 9.27 -9.93 -11.72
N GLY A 79 8.84 -9.00 -12.60
CA GLY A 79 7.50 -8.99 -13.20
C GLY A 79 6.42 -8.38 -12.32
N HIS A 80 6.78 -7.71 -11.25
CA HIS A 80 5.85 -6.95 -10.41
C HIS A 80 5.53 -5.60 -11.02
N GLU A 81 4.38 -5.03 -10.65
CA GLU A 81 4.06 -3.65 -10.98
C GLU A 81 4.80 -2.70 -10.05
N VAL A 82 5.48 -1.70 -10.63
CA VAL A 82 5.96 -0.53 -9.91
C VAL A 82 4.92 0.58 -10.04
N ALA A 83 4.38 1.01 -8.92
CA ALA A 83 3.40 2.08 -8.81
C ALA A 83 3.96 3.18 -7.88
N SER A 84 3.32 4.35 -7.86
CA SER A 84 3.80 5.50 -7.09
C SER A 84 3.16 5.60 -5.71
N HIS A 85 3.99 5.90 -4.70
CA HIS A 85 3.55 6.27 -3.34
C HIS A 85 3.84 7.75 -3.00
N GLY A 86 3.91 8.63 -4.04
CA GLY A 86 4.42 9.98 -3.91
C GLY A 86 5.94 10.02 -3.79
N TYR A 87 6.50 11.23 -3.67
CA TYR A 87 7.95 11.37 -3.55
C TYR A 87 8.41 11.28 -2.10
N ALA A 88 7.75 12.03 -1.21
CA ALA A 88 8.25 12.38 0.11
C ALA A 88 7.47 11.78 1.27
N HIS A 89 6.58 10.84 1.02
CA HIS A 89 5.64 10.31 2.02
C HIS A 89 4.83 11.40 2.73
N GLN A 90 4.54 12.52 2.03
CA GLN A 90 3.69 13.57 2.55
C GLN A 90 2.21 13.19 2.38
N ARG A 91 1.43 13.43 3.40
CA ARG A 91 -0.02 13.16 3.34
C ARG A 91 -0.69 14.16 2.39
N ALA A 92 -1.56 13.70 1.52
CA ALA A 92 -2.33 14.56 0.62
C ALA A 92 -3.16 15.61 1.39
N SER A 93 -3.63 15.26 2.60
CA SER A 93 -4.36 16.16 3.50
C SER A 93 -3.54 17.35 4.02
N ASP A 94 -2.22 17.28 3.96
CA ASP A 94 -1.31 18.28 4.54
C ASP A 94 -0.71 19.19 3.45
N LEU A 95 -1.11 18.97 2.19
CA LEU A 95 -0.59 19.66 1.01
C LEU A 95 -1.67 20.54 0.34
N THR A 96 -1.21 21.57 -0.37
CA THR A 96 -2.05 22.25 -1.36
C THR A 96 -2.16 21.41 -2.64
N PRO A 97 -3.18 21.60 -3.49
CA PRO A 97 -3.28 20.91 -4.78
C PRO A 97 -2.01 21.03 -5.64
N GLN A 98 -1.41 22.20 -5.67
CA GLN A 98 -0.19 22.47 -6.45
C GLN A 98 1.02 21.70 -5.90
N ALA A 99 1.22 21.71 -4.58
CA ALA A 99 2.31 20.98 -3.93
C ALA A 99 2.12 19.45 -4.09
N PHE A 100 0.89 18.97 -3.95
CA PHE A 100 0.55 17.57 -4.17
C PHE A 100 0.82 17.13 -5.62
N THR A 101 0.37 17.92 -6.61
CA THR A 101 0.63 17.64 -8.03
C THR A 101 2.12 17.59 -8.34
N ALA A 102 2.90 18.50 -7.76
CA ALA A 102 4.37 18.52 -7.93
C ALA A 102 5.02 17.25 -7.35
N ASP A 103 4.64 16.84 -6.13
CA ASP A 103 5.17 15.66 -5.44
C ASP A 103 4.89 14.37 -6.23
N ILE A 104 3.65 14.16 -6.65
CA ILE A 104 3.26 12.93 -7.36
C ILE A 104 3.82 12.88 -8.79
N ARG A 105 3.96 14.05 -9.46
CA ARG A 105 4.59 14.14 -10.78
C ARG A 105 6.08 13.82 -10.72
N LEU A 106 6.80 14.36 -9.73
CA LEU A 106 8.21 14.05 -9.52
C LEU A 106 8.43 12.56 -9.29
N ALA A 107 7.65 11.95 -8.41
CA ALA A 107 7.73 10.51 -8.16
C ALA A 107 7.49 9.69 -9.43
N LYS A 108 6.48 10.04 -10.23
CA LYS A 108 6.17 9.36 -11.48
C LYS A 108 7.34 9.39 -12.45
N VAL A 109 7.91 10.56 -12.70
CA VAL A 109 9.03 10.73 -13.62
C VAL A 109 10.23 9.88 -13.19
N ILE A 110 10.60 9.92 -11.90
CA ILE A 110 11.74 9.15 -11.37
C ILE A 110 11.51 7.64 -11.57
N LEU A 111 10.32 7.15 -11.24
CA LEU A 111 10.00 5.73 -11.36
C LEU A 111 9.97 5.27 -12.83
N GLU A 112 9.44 6.09 -13.74
CA GLU A 112 9.43 5.82 -15.18
C GLU A 112 10.82 5.81 -15.77
N ASP A 113 11.69 6.77 -15.39
CA ASP A 113 13.11 6.83 -15.84
C ASP A 113 13.90 5.58 -15.40
N ILE A 114 13.65 5.09 -14.19
CA ILE A 114 14.36 3.91 -13.66
C ILE A 114 13.89 2.61 -14.32
N THR A 115 12.58 2.48 -14.56
CA THR A 115 11.98 1.24 -15.04
C THR A 115 11.86 1.15 -16.55
N GLY A 116 11.85 2.28 -17.25
CA GLY A 116 11.52 2.35 -18.69
C GLY A 116 10.06 2.02 -19.00
N ASN A 117 9.19 1.93 -18.00
CA ASN A 117 7.78 1.58 -18.15
C ASN A 117 6.88 2.67 -17.59
N ALA A 118 5.68 2.80 -18.16
CA ALA A 118 4.67 3.72 -17.65
C ALA A 118 4.23 3.34 -16.23
N VAL A 119 4.22 4.31 -15.32
CA VAL A 119 3.72 4.17 -13.95
C VAL A 119 2.27 4.64 -13.91
N THR A 120 1.33 3.71 -13.82
CA THR A 120 -0.11 3.96 -13.99
C THR A 120 -0.89 3.99 -12.69
N GLY A 121 -0.34 3.41 -11.61
CA GLY A 121 -0.97 3.34 -10.29
C GLY A 121 -0.39 4.34 -9.30
N TYR A 122 -1.26 4.85 -8.43
CA TYR A 122 -0.88 5.73 -7.32
C TYR A 122 -1.56 5.29 -6.01
N ARG A 123 -0.86 5.44 -4.90
CA ARG A 123 -1.43 5.32 -3.54
C ARG A 123 -0.96 6.48 -2.68
N ALA A 124 -1.92 7.18 -2.06
CA ALA A 124 -1.59 8.26 -1.14
C ALA A 124 -0.99 7.72 0.17
N PRO A 125 0.13 8.29 0.66
CA PRO A 125 0.67 7.97 1.96
C PRO A 125 -0.38 8.00 3.05
N SER A 126 -0.41 6.96 3.89
CA SER A 126 -1.35 6.81 5.01
C SER A 126 -2.83 6.87 4.62
N PHE A 127 -3.20 6.52 3.38
CA PHE A 127 -4.57 6.63 2.85
C PHE A 127 -5.19 8.01 3.11
N SER A 128 -4.40 9.06 2.90
CA SER A 128 -4.71 10.43 3.30
C SER A 128 -5.64 11.20 2.35
N ILE A 129 -6.29 10.51 1.42
CA ILE A 129 -7.40 11.08 0.64
C ILE A 129 -8.70 10.80 1.42
N GLY A 130 -9.34 11.87 1.87
CA GLY A 130 -10.57 11.87 2.63
C GLY A 130 -11.58 12.85 2.04
N GLU A 131 -12.74 12.99 2.67
CA GLU A 131 -13.83 13.87 2.19
C GLU A 131 -13.39 15.32 2.00
N ALA A 132 -12.46 15.82 2.81
CA ALA A 132 -11.98 17.19 2.79
C ALA A 132 -11.03 17.51 1.63
N ASN A 133 -10.44 16.48 0.99
CA ASN A 133 -9.43 16.68 -0.05
C ASN A 133 -9.64 15.77 -1.28
N LEU A 134 -10.87 15.52 -1.67
CA LEU A 134 -11.22 14.75 -2.88
C LEU A 134 -10.65 15.36 -4.17
N TRP A 135 -10.29 16.65 -4.17
CA TRP A 135 -9.55 17.32 -5.25
C TRP A 135 -8.26 16.58 -5.63
N ALA A 136 -7.70 15.77 -4.72
CA ALA A 136 -6.48 15.00 -4.98
C ALA A 136 -6.68 14.00 -6.15
N HIS A 137 -7.88 13.48 -6.35
CA HIS A 137 -8.18 12.60 -7.48
C HIS A 137 -8.05 13.32 -8.83
N ASP A 138 -8.41 14.60 -8.91
CA ASP A 138 -8.25 15.38 -10.13
C ASP A 138 -6.76 15.63 -10.43
N CYS A 139 -5.97 15.93 -9.40
CA CYS A 139 -4.52 16.06 -9.55
C CYS A 139 -3.86 14.74 -10.01
N ILE A 140 -4.30 13.59 -9.46
CA ILE A 140 -3.79 12.27 -9.85
C ILE A 140 -4.10 11.98 -11.33
N ALA A 141 -5.33 12.27 -11.78
CA ALA A 141 -5.75 12.12 -13.16
C ALA A 141 -4.97 13.06 -14.10
N GLU A 142 -4.78 14.34 -13.72
CA GLU A 142 -4.02 15.34 -14.48
C GLU A 142 -2.56 14.92 -14.70
N VAL A 143 -1.91 14.31 -13.70
CA VAL A 143 -0.54 13.79 -13.83
C VAL A 143 -0.46 12.57 -14.74
N GLY A 144 -1.59 11.95 -15.08
CA GLY A 144 -1.69 10.83 -16.03
C GLY A 144 -1.61 9.45 -15.36
N TYR A 145 -1.91 9.34 -14.08
CA TYR A 145 -2.19 8.05 -13.47
C TYR A 145 -3.55 7.53 -13.94
N ARG A 146 -3.70 6.22 -14.05
CA ARG A 146 -4.94 5.57 -14.51
C ARG A 146 -5.81 5.09 -13.35
N TYR A 147 -5.17 4.70 -12.23
CA TYR A 147 -5.89 4.32 -11.03
C TYR A 147 -5.20 4.85 -9.77
N SER A 148 -6.02 5.03 -8.75
CA SER A 148 -5.61 5.32 -7.37
C SER A 148 -6.07 4.18 -6.46
N SER A 149 -5.34 3.90 -5.39
CA SER A 149 -5.74 3.00 -4.32
C SER A 149 -5.55 3.70 -2.97
N SER A 150 -6.24 4.80 -2.78
CA SER A 150 -5.99 5.75 -1.69
C SER A 150 -7.14 5.87 -0.70
N VAL A 151 -8.33 5.38 -1.05
CA VAL A 151 -9.51 5.44 -0.20
C VAL A 151 -9.64 4.15 0.60
N TYR A 152 -9.93 4.29 1.90
CA TYR A 152 -10.27 3.19 2.77
C TYR A 152 -11.71 3.37 3.29
N PRO A 153 -12.66 2.51 2.91
CA PRO A 153 -14.07 2.65 3.30
C PRO A 153 -14.33 2.22 4.76
N VAL A 154 -13.68 2.87 5.70
CA VAL A 154 -13.79 2.59 7.15
C VAL A 154 -13.82 3.87 7.95
N ARG A 155 -14.33 3.80 9.19
CA ARG A 155 -14.15 4.89 10.17
C ARG A 155 -12.85 4.65 10.94
N HIS A 156 -11.90 5.58 10.81
CA HIS A 156 -10.63 5.53 11.51
C HIS A 156 -10.22 6.91 12.01
N ASP A 157 -9.36 6.98 13.04
CA ASP A 157 -8.92 8.23 13.67
C ASP A 157 -7.95 9.08 12.80
N HIS A 158 -7.38 8.52 11.75
CA HIS A 158 -6.38 9.19 10.90
C HIS A 158 -6.71 9.20 9.40
N TYR A 159 -7.67 8.40 8.94
CA TYR A 159 -8.03 8.25 7.53
C TYR A 159 -9.42 7.62 7.38
N GLY A 160 -9.89 7.52 6.16
CA GLY A 160 -11.08 6.76 5.79
C GLY A 160 -12.25 7.61 5.38
N ILE A 161 -13.06 7.04 4.49
CA ILE A 161 -14.34 7.56 4.03
C ILE A 161 -15.35 6.41 4.23
N PRO A 162 -16.06 6.35 5.38
CA PRO A 162 -16.89 5.19 5.75
C PRO A 162 -17.94 4.81 4.72
N ASP A 163 -18.49 5.81 4.03
CA ASP A 163 -19.58 5.67 3.07
C ASP A 163 -19.09 5.54 1.61
N ALA A 164 -17.77 5.51 1.38
CA ALA A 164 -17.21 5.26 0.06
C ALA A 164 -17.58 3.84 -0.45
N PRO A 165 -17.65 3.65 -1.78
CA PRO A 165 -17.81 2.32 -2.36
C PRO A 165 -16.75 1.34 -1.86
N ARG A 166 -17.17 0.08 -1.59
CA ARG A 166 -16.27 -1.00 -1.12
C ARG A 166 -15.45 -1.63 -2.25
N PHE A 167 -15.80 -1.40 -3.48
CA PHE A 167 -15.20 -2.00 -4.68
C PHE A 167 -14.82 -0.93 -5.69
N PRO A 168 -13.95 -1.22 -6.66
CA PRO A 168 -13.47 -0.24 -7.62
C PRO A 168 -14.60 0.52 -8.31
N TRP A 169 -14.41 1.82 -8.46
CA TRP A 169 -15.34 2.69 -9.20
C TRP A 169 -14.58 3.73 -10.01
N ARG A 170 -15.19 4.16 -11.11
CA ARG A 170 -14.66 5.20 -11.98
C ARG A 170 -15.17 6.56 -11.55
N LEU A 171 -14.25 7.50 -11.44
CA LEU A 171 -14.53 8.90 -11.16
C LEU A 171 -14.91 9.65 -12.45
N PRO A 172 -15.59 10.83 -12.37
CA PRO A 172 -15.96 11.61 -13.54
C PRO A 172 -14.79 12.03 -14.43
N ASN A 173 -13.60 12.21 -13.87
CA ASN A 173 -12.36 12.53 -14.57
C ASN A 173 -11.70 11.30 -15.25
N GLY A 174 -12.33 10.11 -15.18
CA GLY A 174 -11.85 8.88 -15.78
C GLY A 174 -10.90 8.06 -14.91
N LEU A 175 -10.38 8.61 -13.81
CA LEU A 175 -9.57 7.87 -12.85
C LEU A 175 -10.38 6.74 -12.20
N VAL A 176 -9.77 5.59 -11.98
CA VAL A 176 -10.38 4.51 -11.20
C VAL A 176 -9.84 4.54 -9.77
N GLU A 177 -10.71 4.61 -8.79
CA GLU A 177 -10.32 4.37 -7.39
C GLU A 177 -10.53 2.90 -7.05
N VAL A 178 -9.49 2.26 -6.54
CA VAL A 178 -9.46 0.87 -6.07
C VAL A 178 -9.32 0.89 -4.54
N PRO A 179 -10.43 0.84 -3.80
CA PRO A 179 -10.41 1.01 -2.35
C PRO A 179 -9.79 -0.19 -1.65
N ILE A 180 -9.23 0.05 -0.47
CA ILE A 180 -8.72 -1.03 0.39
C ILE A 180 -9.89 -1.91 0.85
N SER A 181 -9.69 -3.22 0.84
CA SER A 181 -10.72 -4.20 1.14
C SER A 181 -11.31 -4.07 2.53
N THR A 182 -12.63 -4.20 2.57
CA THR A 182 -13.43 -4.26 3.80
C THR A 182 -14.39 -5.44 3.74
N VAL A 183 -14.80 -5.93 4.91
CA VAL A 183 -15.95 -6.81 5.05
C VAL A 183 -17.08 -6.05 5.72
N GLN A 184 -18.31 -6.25 5.22
CA GLN A 184 -19.49 -5.64 5.82
C GLN A 184 -20.11 -6.60 6.85
N MET A 185 -20.22 -6.12 8.08
CA MET A 185 -20.89 -6.84 9.18
C MET A 185 -21.66 -5.86 10.05
N LEU A 186 -22.88 -6.23 10.45
CA LEU A 186 -23.72 -5.41 11.33
C LEU A 186 -23.91 -3.96 10.81
N GLY A 187 -24.08 -3.82 9.48
CA GLY A 187 -24.28 -2.51 8.85
C GLY A 187 -23.04 -1.60 8.80
N ARG A 188 -21.83 -2.13 9.11
CA ARG A 188 -20.58 -1.38 9.11
C ARG A 188 -19.51 -2.08 8.30
N ASN A 189 -18.58 -1.28 7.74
CA ASN A 189 -17.39 -1.78 7.10
C ASN A 189 -16.27 -2.00 8.13
N TRP A 190 -15.67 -3.19 8.09
CA TRP A 190 -14.54 -3.57 8.93
C TRP A 190 -13.30 -3.77 8.07
N PRO A 191 -12.10 -3.32 8.53
CA PRO A 191 -10.85 -3.51 7.81
C PRO A 191 -10.59 -4.98 7.46
N ALA A 192 -10.25 -5.25 6.20
CA ALA A 192 -9.92 -6.60 5.70
C ALA A 192 -8.68 -6.59 4.78
N GLY A 193 -8.10 -5.42 4.55
CA GLY A 193 -7.05 -5.22 3.54
C GLY A 193 -5.62 -5.41 4.02
N GLY A 194 -5.35 -5.70 5.29
CA GLY A 194 -3.96 -5.90 5.75
C GLY A 194 -3.43 -4.85 6.74
N GLY A 195 -2.17 -4.47 6.60
CA GLY A 195 -1.47 -3.52 7.45
C GLY A 195 -1.47 -3.89 8.94
N GLY A 196 -1.59 -2.89 9.83
CA GLY A 196 -1.60 -3.11 11.27
C GLY A 196 -2.66 -4.08 11.78
N PHE A 197 -3.81 -4.19 11.11
CA PHE A 197 -4.85 -5.16 11.45
C PHE A 197 -4.42 -6.59 11.18
N PHE A 198 -3.68 -6.84 10.11
CA PHE A 198 -3.12 -8.18 9.80
C PHE A 198 -2.13 -8.65 10.86
N ARG A 199 -1.37 -7.72 11.45
CA ARG A 199 -0.47 -8.03 12.56
C ARG A 199 -1.20 -8.21 13.89
N LEU A 200 -2.21 -7.37 14.14
CA LEU A 200 -2.96 -7.36 15.41
C LEU A 200 -3.89 -8.58 15.55
N LEU A 201 -4.64 -8.88 14.49
CA LEU A 201 -5.67 -9.91 14.52
C LEU A 201 -5.08 -11.34 14.37
N PRO A 202 -5.75 -12.38 14.88
CA PRO A 202 -5.40 -13.76 14.53
C PRO A 202 -5.46 -13.98 13.02
N TYR A 203 -4.48 -14.70 12.46
CA TYR A 203 -4.43 -14.99 11.02
C TYR A 203 -5.72 -15.59 10.47
N ALA A 204 -6.36 -16.51 11.22
CA ALA A 204 -7.62 -17.13 10.82
C ALA A 204 -8.73 -16.10 10.51
N LEU A 205 -8.75 -14.97 11.23
CA LEU A 205 -9.71 -13.90 10.97
C LEU A 205 -9.41 -13.17 9.68
N SER A 206 -8.15 -12.80 9.44
CA SER A 206 -7.73 -12.16 8.19
C SER A 206 -7.99 -13.06 6.98
N ARG A 207 -7.70 -14.36 7.10
CA ARG A 207 -8.03 -15.36 6.08
C ARG A 207 -9.55 -15.42 5.81
N TRP A 208 -10.36 -15.48 6.87
CA TRP A 208 -11.80 -15.48 6.75
C TRP A 208 -12.33 -14.20 6.06
N GLN A 209 -11.78 -13.03 6.40
CA GLN A 209 -12.19 -11.77 5.80
C GLN A 209 -11.96 -11.76 4.27
N ILE A 210 -10.79 -12.17 3.80
CA ILE A 210 -10.49 -12.26 2.36
C ILE A 210 -11.38 -13.31 1.69
N ALA A 211 -11.51 -14.49 2.30
CA ALA A 211 -12.39 -15.55 1.79
C ALA A 211 -13.84 -15.07 1.68
N ARG A 212 -14.31 -14.23 2.61
CA ARG A 212 -15.67 -13.68 2.56
C ARG A 212 -15.84 -12.69 1.41
N VAL A 213 -14.85 -11.79 1.15
CA VAL A 213 -14.88 -10.90 -0.02
C VAL A 213 -14.98 -11.73 -1.31
N ASN A 214 -14.16 -12.78 -1.42
CA ASN A 214 -14.18 -13.63 -2.61
C ASN A 214 -15.48 -14.43 -2.75
N ALA A 215 -16.01 -15.02 -1.68
CA ALA A 215 -17.16 -15.92 -1.75
C ALA A 215 -18.51 -15.19 -1.73
N ALA A 216 -18.68 -14.21 -0.84
CA ALA A 216 -19.97 -13.53 -0.64
C ALA A 216 -20.14 -12.36 -1.62
N ASP A 217 -19.10 -11.51 -1.76
CA ASP A 217 -19.16 -10.35 -2.65
C ASP A 217 -18.81 -10.75 -4.11
N ARG A 218 -18.17 -11.91 -4.32
CA ARG A 218 -17.67 -12.40 -5.63
C ARG A 218 -16.73 -11.40 -6.29
N ARG A 219 -15.88 -10.78 -5.50
CA ARG A 219 -14.93 -9.74 -5.93
C ARG A 219 -13.51 -10.10 -5.50
N PRO A 220 -12.48 -9.64 -6.24
CA PRO A 220 -11.11 -9.64 -5.76
C PRO A 220 -10.97 -8.76 -4.51
N ALA A 221 -10.14 -9.21 -3.58
CA ALA A 221 -9.67 -8.39 -2.47
C ALA A 221 -8.37 -7.69 -2.86
N ILE A 222 -8.09 -6.53 -2.24
CA ILE A 222 -6.79 -5.90 -2.24
C ILE A 222 -6.19 -5.98 -0.84
N PHE A 223 -4.97 -6.49 -0.76
CA PHE A 223 -4.20 -6.61 0.48
C PHE A 223 -2.98 -5.70 0.42
N TYR A 224 -2.68 -5.00 1.52
CA TYR A 224 -1.52 -4.13 1.63
C TYR A 224 -0.71 -4.40 2.90
N PHE A 225 0.58 -4.17 2.82
CA PHE A 225 1.50 -4.15 3.95
C PHE A 225 2.77 -3.36 3.54
N HIS A 226 3.73 -3.24 4.49
CA HIS A 226 4.95 -2.48 4.28
C HIS A 226 6.18 -3.36 4.52
N PRO A 227 7.33 -3.10 3.86
CA PRO A 227 8.55 -3.90 4.03
C PRO A 227 9.05 -3.97 5.48
N TRP A 228 8.91 -2.89 6.23
CA TRP A 228 9.32 -2.85 7.64
C TRP A 228 8.47 -3.76 8.55
N GLU A 229 7.29 -4.20 8.13
CA GLU A 229 6.42 -5.08 8.93
C GLU A 229 6.96 -6.52 9.07
N ILE A 230 7.91 -6.93 8.23
CA ILE A 230 8.59 -8.22 8.35
C ILE A 230 9.97 -8.12 9.02
N ASP A 231 10.32 -6.97 9.59
CA ASP A 231 11.61 -6.71 10.21
C ASP A 231 11.52 -6.52 11.74
N PRO A 232 11.55 -7.59 12.51
CA PRO A 232 11.52 -7.50 13.97
C PRO A 232 12.77 -6.85 14.58
N GLU A 233 13.87 -6.78 13.80
CA GLU A 233 15.16 -6.20 14.24
C GLU A 233 15.30 -4.72 13.94
N GLN A 234 14.25 -4.07 13.41
CA GLN A 234 14.27 -2.64 13.16
C GLN A 234 14.50 -1.84 14.46
N PRO A 235 15.13 -0.65 14.39
CA PRO A 235 15.37 0.19 15.56
C PRO A 235 14.10 0.50 16.35
N ARG A 236 14.22 0.49 17.70
CA ARG A 236 13.09 0.81 18.59
C ARG A 236 13.09 2.28 18.95
N VAL A 237 12.04 3.01 18.54
CA VAL A 237 11.85 4.43 18.87
C VAL A 237 11.24 4.54 20.28
N THR A 238 12.10 4.57 21.29
CA THR A 238 11.68 4.58 22.71
C THR A 238 10.96 5.87 23.10
N ALA A 239 11.27 6.99 22.43
CA ALA A 239 10.63 8.29 22.63
C ALA A 239 9.19 8.37 22.10
N ALA A 240 8.77 7.44 21.25
CA ALA A 240 7.39 7.39 20.75
C ALA A 240 6.40 6.98 21.86
N THR A 241 5.14 7.42 21.74
CA THR A 241 4.10 7.10 22.71
C THR A 241 3.89 5.57 22.83
N ALA A 242 3.39 5.10 23.97
CA ALA A 242 3.10 3.67 24.18
C ALA A 242 2.11 3.14 23.13
N LYS A 243 1.09 3.92 22.74
CA LYS A 243 0.13 3.59 21.68
C LYS A 243 0.82 3.43 20.34
N THR A 244 1.69 4.37 19.97
CA THR A 244 2.45 4.31 18.70
C THR A 244 3.38 3.10 18.70
N ARG A 245 4.15 2.89 19.77
CA ARG A 245 5.04 1.73 19.87
C ARG A 245 4.29 0.41 19.78
N PHE A 246 3.17 0.27 20.47
CA PHE A 246 2.32 -0.93 20.39
C PHE A 246 1.85 -1.17 18.95
N ARG A 247 1.26 -0.17 18.29
CA ARG A 247 0.73 -0.29 16.91
C ARG A 247 1.83 -0.60 15.90
N HIS A 248 3.02 -0.04 16.08
CA HIS A 248 4.13 -0.19 15.15
C HIS A 248 4.84 -1.54 15.30
N TYR A 249 5.11 -1.98 16.53
CA TYR A 249 5.97 -3.14 16.79
C TYR A 249 5.23 -4.44 17.09
N ILE A 250 3.89 -4.42 17.16
CA ILE A 250 3.14 -5.64 17.50
C ILE A 250 3.34 -6.73 16.44
N ASN A 251 3.69 -7.92 16.89
CA ASN A 251 3.75 -9.15 16.10
C ASN A 251 4.63 -9.12 14.84
N LEU A 252 5.61 -8.22 14.75
CA LEU A 252 6.54 -8.17 13.61
C LEU A 252 7.20 -9.52 13.34
N GLN A 253 7.60 -10.23 14.39
CA GLN A 253 8.25 -11.55 14.28
C GLN A 253 7.37 -12.64 13.66
N HIS A 254 6.06 -12.41 13.56
CA HIS A 254 5.12 -13.39 13.00
C HIS A 254 4.62 -12.99 11.62
N THR A 255 4.94 -11.78 11.14
CA THR A 255 4.32 -11.22 9.93
C THR A 255 4.75 -11.98 8.68
N GLU A 256 6.04 -12.30 8.52
CA GLU A 256 6.54 -13.02 7.36
C GLU A 256 5.91 -14.42 7.23
N ALA A 257 5.86 -15.19 8.33
CA ALA A 257 5.19 -16.48 8.32
C ALA A 257 3.69 -16.40 8.04
N ARG A 258 3.04 -15.31 8.44
CA ARG A 258 1.63 -15.05 8.10
C ARG A 258 1.45 -14.70 6.62
N LEU A 259 2.39 -13.94 6.02
CA LEU A 259 2.38 -13.64 4.58
C LEU A 259 2.57 -14.90 3.76
N ASP A 260 3.51 -15.77 4.15
CA ASP A 260 3.74 -17.06 3.52
C ASP A 260 2.44 -17.91 3.46
N ARG A 261 1.74 -18.00 4.59
CA ARG A 261 0.44 -18.68 4.66
C ARG A 261 -0.62 -17.99 3.81
N LEU A 262 -0.64 -16.66 3.77
CA LEU A 262 -1.58 -15.87 2.98
C LEU A 262 -1.40 -16.13 1.49
N LEU A 263 -0.15 -16.19 1.04
CA LEU A 263 0.21 -16.50 -0.34
C LEU A 263 -0.19 -17.93 -0.73
N SER A 264 -0.07 -18.88 0.20
CA SER A 264 -0.53 -20.27 -0.01
C SER A 264 -2.06 -20.39 -0.07
N ASP A 265 -2.78 -19.64 0.78
CA ASP A 265 -4.23 -19.79 0.94
C ASP A 265 -5.04 -19.19 -0.22
N PHE A 266 -4.50 -18.20 -0.94
CA PHE A 266 -5.19 -17.48 -2.03
C PHE A 266 -4.33 -17.36 -3.29
N SER A 267 -4.96 -16.96 -4.41
CA SER A 267 -4.26 -16.54 -5.63
C SER A 267 -4.03 -15.03 -5.62
N TRP A 268 -2.85 -14.61 -6.04
CA TRP A 268 -2.42 -13.21 -5.98
C TRP A 268 -1.85 -12.72 -7.30
N GLY A 269 -2.13 -11.47 -7.63
CA GLY A 269 -1.66 -10.79 -8.83
C GLY A 269 -1.43 -9.29 -8.59
N ARG A 270 -1.03 -8.61 -9.63
CA ARG A 270 -0.80 -7.16 -9.66
C ARG A 270 -2.14 -6.43 -9.67
N ALA A 271 -2.21 -5.25 -9.06
CA ALA A 271 -3.44 -4.46 -9.01
C ALA A 271 -3.89 -4.01 -10.41
N ASP A 272 -2.97 -3.58 -11.28
CA ASP A 272 -3.25 -3.17 -12.65
C ASP A 272 -3.82 -4.31 -13.53
N GLU A 273 -3.50 -5.57 -13.22
CA GLU A 273 -4.05 -6.74 -13.90
C GLU A 273 -5.39 -7.19 -13.29
N VAL A 274 -5.45 -7.27 -11.96
CA VAL A 274 -6.63 -7.74 -11.23
C VAL A 274 -7.84 -6.82 -11.42
N PHE A 275 -7.59 -5.50 -11.51
CA PHE A 275 -8.64 -4.49 -11.66
C PHE A 275 -8.69 -3.85 -13.05
N ARG A 276 -8.08 -4.48 -14.05
CA ARG A 276 -8.02 -3.97 -15.43
C ARG A 276 -9.38 -3.59 -16.00
N ASP A 277 -10.39 -4.44 -15.80
CA ASP A 277 -11.73 -4.21 -16.33
C ASP A 277 -12.51 -3.12 -15.59
N ALA A 278 -12.02 -2.68 -14.43
CA ALA A 278 -12.56 -1.55 -13.71
C ALA A 278 -11.87 -0.23 -14.11
N ALA A 279 -10.64 -0.34 -14.66
CA ALA A 279 -9.80 0.79 -15.06
C ALA A 279 -10.07 1.34 -16.47
#